data_e635ed095b146b486e8214dbcc2198e4
#
_entry.id   e635ed095b146b486e8214dbcc2198e4
#
_cell.length_a   1.000
_cell.length_b   1.000
_cell.length_c   1.000
_cell.angle_alpha   90.00
_cell.angle_beta   90.00
_cell.angle_gamma   90.00
#
_symmetry.space_group_name_H-M   'P 1'
#
loop_
_entity.id
_entity.type
_entity.pdbx_description
1 polymer ?
#
loop_
_entity_poly.entity_id
_entity_poly.type
_entity_poly.pdbx_seq_one_letter_code
_entity_poly.pdbx_strand_id
1 'polypeptide(L)'
;MVQRVEKSDAEWTKEVRNRYQAIFVRSAHTSRSWPVADCAPPSTAISQLDKTSFQVLRKKGTEPAGTGEYDKFFPKEGHFVCKGCGNPLYSAQSKFNSGCGWPAFDKCYKGALITETDMTFGMKRVEIMCGACDGHLGHVFENEGFTPTMERHCVNSVSVLYKEGPPPTPLEEEKVSTGEGGGGMFGAASYPLMLLVLAYLLSGVVGKVLDFFMGAQ
;
A
#
# COMPACT_ATOMS: atom_id res chain seq x y z
N MET A 1 -16.52 -9.18 -19.14
CA MET A 1 -15.19 -9.64 -19.60
C MET A 1 -14.39 -8.40 -19.97
N VAL A 2 -13.41 -8.04 -19.15
CA VAL A 2 -12.50 -6.93 -19.49
C VAL A 2 -11.46 -7.50 -20.46
N GLN A 3 -11.44 -7.00 -21.70
CA GLN A 3 -10.42 -7.38 -22.68
C GLN A 3 -9.06 -6.89 -22.19
N ARG A 4 -8.16 -7.82 -21.94
CA ARG A 4 -6.76 -7.55 -21.60
C ARG A 4 -6.07 -7.01 -22.84
N VAL A 5 -5.73 -5.71 -22.85
CA VAL A 5 -4.97 -5.11 -23.93
C VAL A 5 -3.52 -5.56 -23.83
N GLU A 6 -3.06 -6.38 -24.76
CA GLU A 6 -1.64 -6.73 -24.87
C GLU A 6 -0.89 -5.53 -25.48
N LYS A 7 -0.07 -4.87 -24.65
CA LYS A 7 0.78 -3.76 -25.09
C LYS A 7 2.21 -4.28 -25.30
N SER A 8 2.90 -3.75 -26.28
CA SER A 8 4.33 -3.98 -26.49
C SER A 8 5.16 -3.31 -25.38
N ASP A 9 6.41 -3.74 -25.21
CA ASP A 9 7.34 -3.15 -24.23
C ASP A 9 7.55 -1.65 -24.44
N ALA A 10 7.53 -1.21 -25.71
CA ALA A 10 7.64 0.20 -26.08
C ALA A 10 6.40 1.01 -25.64
N GLU A 11 5.21 0.43 -25.79
CA GLU A 11 3.95 1.07 -25.35
C GLU A 11 3.87 1.14 -23.83
N TRP A 12 4.30 0.09 -23.12
CA TRP A 12 4.42 0.11 -21.65
C TRP A 12 5.41 1.18 -21.17
N THR A 13 6.57 1.29 -21.80
CA THR A 13 7.58 2.30 -21.47
C THR A 13 7.02 3.71 -21.65
N LYS A 14 6.28 3.96 -22.73
CA LYS A 14 5.64 5.25 -23.03
C LYS A 14 4.55 5.58 -22.01
N GLU A 15 3.72 4.61 -21.64
CA GLU A 15 2.63 4.80 -20.68
C GLU A 15 3.16 5.09 -19.26
N VAL A 16 4.17 4.33 -18.82
CA VAL A 16 4.85 4.59 -17.54
C VAL A 16 5.42 6.01 -17.51
N ARG A 17 6.09 6.44 -18.58
CA ARG A 17 6.62 7.81 -18.70
C ARG A 17 5.52 8.86 -18.61
N ASN A 18 4.40 8.65 -19.30
CA ASN A 18 3.27 9.58 -19.28
C ASN A 18 2.59 9.66 -17.91
N ARG A 19 2.47 8.54 -17.19
CA ARG A 19 1.93 8.51 -15.83
C ARG A 19 2.85 9.21 -14.84
N TYR A 20 4.17 9.01 -14.94
CA TYR A 20 5.14 9.77 -14.15
C TYR A 20 5.01 11.28 -14.36
N GLN A 21 4.87 11.72 -15.60
CA GLN A 21 4.63 13.13 -15.90
C GLN A 21 3.29 13.63 -15.36
N ALA A 22 2.23 12.83 -15.42
CA ALA A 22 0.91 13.18 -14.88
C ALA A 22 0.91 13.29 -13.35
N ILE A 23 1.62 12.41 -12.65
CA ILE A 23 1.83 12.48 -11.19
C ILE A 23 2.62 13.74 -10.84
N PHE A 24 3.63 14.07 -11.64
CA PHE A 24 4.42 15.29 -11.49
C PHE A 24 3.59 16.56 -11.60
N VAL A 25 2.73 16.65 -12.60
CA VAL A 25 1.85 17.82 -12.83
C VAL A 25 0.81 17.95 -11.71
N ARG A 26 0.27 16.84 -11.18
CA ARG A 26 -0.66 16.87 -10.05
C ARG A 26 0.01 17.25 -8.73
N SER A 27 1.26 16.82 -8.51
CA SER A 27 2.02 17.17 -7.31
C SER A 27 2.47 18.64 -7.29
N ALA A 28 2.62 19.27 -8.45
CA ALA A 28 2.96 20.70 -8.56
C ALA A 28 1.80 21.64 -8.10
N HIS A 29 0.57 21.13 -8.01
CA HIS A 29 -0.61 21.87 -7.53
C HIS A 29 -0.89 21.70 -6.03
N THR A 30 -0.23 20.74 -5.37
CA THR A 30 -0.24 20.59 -3.92
C THR A 30 1.16 20.92 -3.42
N SER A 31 1.30 21.87 -2.52
CA SER A 31 2.54 22.48 -2.01
C SER A 31 3.52 21.51 -1.30
N ARG A 32 3.71 20.32 -1.83
CA ARG A 32 4.71 19.33 -1.42
C ARG A 32 5.69 19.13 -2.57
N SER A 33 6.79 19.88 -2.50
CA SER A 33 7.93 19.74 -3.41
C SER A 33 8.65 18.42 -3.14
N TRP A 34 8.44 17.42 -4.01
CA TRP A 34 9.35 16.28 -4.14
C TRP A 34 10.52 16.71 -5.01
N PRO A 35 11.77 16.52 -4.58
CA PRO A 35 12.92 16.70 -5.45
C PRO A 35 12.96 15.55 -6.47
N VAL A 36 12.43 15.78 -7.66
CA VAL A 36 12.18 14.74 -8.68
C VAL A 36 13.39 14.50 -9.59
N ALA A 37 14.51 15.17 -9.32
CA ALA A 37 15.69 15.10 -10.19
C ALA A 37 16.34 13.70 -10.25
N ASP A 38 16.18 12.86 -9.20
CA ASP A 38 16.88 11.57 -9.10
C ASP A 38 15.97 10.33 -9.17
N CYS A 39 14.64 10.49 -9.28
CA CYS A 39 13.67 9.40 -9.29
C CYS A 39 13.02 9.10 -10.64
N ALA A 40 13.50 9.70 -11.75
CA ALA A 40 13.06 9.26 -13.05
C ALA A 40 13.61 7.83 -13.28
N PRO A 41 12.77 6.80 -13.53
CA PRO A 41 13.31 5.52 -13.93
C PRO A 41 14.13 5.75 -15.19
N PRO A 42 15.34 5.22 -15.27
CA PRO A 42 16.04 5.24 -16.54
C PRO A 42 15.09 4.63 -17.56
N SER A 43 14.88 5.29 -18.68
CA SER A 43 14.00 4.85 -19.77
C SER A 43 14.32 3.44 -20.29
N THR A 44 15.41 2.87 -19.79
CA THR A 44 15.94 1.53 -20.06
C THR A 44 15.51 0.47 -19.07
N ALA A 45 14.93 0.82 -17.88
CA ALA A 45 14.69 -0.17 -16.81
C ALA A 45 13.70 -1.25 -17.21
N ILE A 46 12.63 -0.92 -17.93
CA ILE A 46 11.61 -1.90 -18.36
C ILE A 46 12.11 -2.75 -19.53
N SER A 47 12.89 -2.18 -20.44
CA SER A 47 13.46 -2.91 -21.59
C SER A 47 14.58 -3.88 -21.19
N GLN A 48 15.04 -3.84 -19.93
CA GLN A 48 16.11 -4.69 -19.40
C GLN A 48 15.61 -5.77 -18.45
N LEU A 49 14.29 -5.94 -18.28
CA LEU A 49 13.75 -7.03 -17.46
C LEU A 49 14.11 -8.38 -18.08
N ASP A 50 14.63 -9.29 -17.26
CA ASP A 50 14.75 -10.68 -17.67
C ASP A 50 13.34 -11.29 -17.90
N LYS A 51 13.31 -12.40 -18.63
CA LYS A 51 12.06 -13.06 -19.03
C LYS A 51 11.16 -13.40 -17.84
N THR A 52 11.73 -13.84 -16.72
CA THR A 52 10.98 -14.24 -15.52
C THR A 52 10.38 -12.99 -14.84
N SER A 53 11.18 -11.95 -14.62
CA SER A 53 10.71 -10.69 -14.07
C SER A 53 9.63 -10.03 -14.93
N PHE A 54 9.77 -10.11 -16.27
CA PHE A 54 8.74 -9.62 -17.18
C PHE A 54 7.44 -10.41 -17.05
N GLN A 55 7.49 -11.75 -16.98
CA GLN A 55 6.32 -12.60 -16.81
C GLN A 55 5.60 -12.27 -15.50
N VAL A 56 6.31 -12.03 -14.42
CA VAL A 56 5.71 -11.66 -13.13
C VAL A 56 5.17 -10.24 -13.17
N LEU A 57 6.01 -9.25 -13.44
CA LEU A 57 5.63 -7.83 -13.34
C LEU A 57 4.57 -7.39 -14.38
N ARG A 58 4.54 -8.00 -15.57
CA ARG A 58 3.69 -7.53 -16.69
C ARG A 58 2.61 -8.52 -17.12
N LYS A 59 2.81 -9.80 -16.84
CA LYS A 59 1.83 -10.85 -17.18
C LYS A 59 1.14 -11.43 -15.95
N LYS A 60 1.34 -10.81 -14.76
CA LYS A 60 0.76 -11.24 -13.46
C LYS A 60 1.08 -12.70 -13.12
N GLY A 61 2.31 -13.15 -13.47
CA GLY A 61 2.80 -14.48 -13.12
C GLY A 61 3.20 -14.56 -11.65
N THR A 62 3.49 -15.78 -11.20
CA THR A 62 4.01 -16.06 -9.86
C THR A 62 5.26 -16.93 -9.98
N GLU A 63 6.32 -16.58 -9.27
CA GLU A 63 7.51 -17.43 -9.18
C GLU A 63 7.25 -18.66 -8.30
N PRO A 64 7.97 -19.78 -8.47
CA PRO A 64 7.83 -20.95 -7.61
C PRO A 64 8.23 -20.63 -6.16
N ALA A 65 7.49 -21.19 -5.19
CA ALA A 65 7.75 -20.99 -3.77
C ALA A 65 9.16 -21.45 -3.37
N GLY A 66 9.82 -20.69 -2.52
CA GLY A 66 11.15 -21.02 -1.97
C GLY A 66 12.32 -20.89 -2.95
N THR A 67 12.09 -20.42 -4.18
CA THR A 67 13.14 -20.26 -5.19
C THR A 67 13.67 -18.84 -5.29
N GLY A 68 12.97 -17.86 -4.71
CA GLY A 68 13.28 -16.45 -4.82
C GLY A 68 14.49 -16.04 -3.95
N GLU A 69 15.36 -15.19 -4.49
CA GLU A 69 16.57 -14.69 -3.82
C GLU A 69 16.24 -14.05 -2.45
N TYR A 70 15.14 -13.31 -2.38
CA TYR A 70 14.79 -12.54 -1.18
C TYR A 70 13.85 -13.27 -0.22
N ASP A 71 13.46 -14.52 -0.46
CA ASP A 71 12.63 -15.31 0.48
C ASP A 71 13.32 -15.41 1.85
N LYS A 72 14.56 -15.89 1.87
CA LYS A 72 15.37 -16.09 3.09
C LYS A 72 16.39 -14.97 3.38
N PHE A 73 16.28 -13.84 2.69
CA PHE A 73 17.15 -12.69 2.85
C PHE A 73 16.50 -11.67 3.79
N PHE A 74 17.07 -11.46 4.98
CA PHE A 74 16.56 -10.56 6.03
C PHE A 74 17.60 -9.48 6.37
N PRO A 75 17.73 -8.43 5.56
CA PRO A 75 18.66 -7.34 5.84
C PRO A 75 18.18 -6.51 7.04
N LYS A 76 19.13 -5.99 7.84
CA LYS A 76 18.81 -5.13 8.99
C LYS A 76 18.48 -3.70 8.57
N GLU A 77 19.05 -3.24 7.48
CA GLU A 77 18.95 -1.88 6.95
C GLU A 77 18.66 -1.94 5.45
N GLY A 78 18.35 -0.80 4.87
CA GLY A 78 18.07 -0.70 3.45
C GLY A 78 16.59 -0.77 3.12
N HIS A 79 16.29 -0.90 1.83
CA HIS A 79 14.93 -0.90 1.32
C HIS A 79 14.80 -1.74 0.04
N PHE A 80 13.57 -2.08 -0.30
CA PHE A 80 13.26 -2.80 -1.53
C PHE A 80 12.54 -1.85 -2.49
N VAL A 81 12.95 -1.91 -3.75
CA VAL A 81 12.40 -1.10 -4.84
C VAL A 81 11.76 -1.99 -5.90
N CYS A 82 10.80 -1.45 -6.66
CA CYS A 82 10.24 -2.14 -7.82
C CYS A 82 11.33 -2.41 -8.87
N LYS A 83 11.49 -3.67 -9.28
CA LYS A 83 12.47 -4.03 -10.31
C LYS A 83 12.14 -3.43 -11.67
N GLY A 84 10.86 -3.14 -11.93
CA GLY A 84 10.41 -2.54 -13.19
C GLY A 84 10.69 -1.05 -13.33
N CYS A 85 10.66 -0.27 -12.23
CA CYS A 85 10.75 1.18 -12.32
C CYS A 85 11.59 1.86 -11.23
N GLY A 86 12.10 1.11 -10.25
CA GLY A 86 12.93 1.66 -9.17
C GLY A 86 12.15 2.37 -8.05
N ASN A 87 10.81 2.40 -8.09
CA ASN A 87 10.00 3.00 -7.04
C ASN A 87 10.25 2.32 -5.69
N PRO A 88 10.60 3.05 -4.61
CA PRO A 88 10.72 2.47 -3.27
C PRO A 88 9.38 1.88 -2.81
N LEU A 89 9.41 0.64 -2.32
CA LEU A 89 8.21 -0.12 -1.93
C LEU A 89 8.18 -0.44 -0.44
N TYR A 90 9.28 -0.96 0.09
CA TYR A 90 9.33 -1.52 1.44
C TYR A 90 10.65 -1.19 2.13
N SER A 91 10.61 -0.97 3.44
CA SER A 91 11.83 -0.95 4.25
C SER A 91 12.33 -2.36 4.55
N ALA A 92 13.60 -2.49 4.89
CA ALA A 92 14.15 -3.75 5.39
C ALA A 92 13.46 -4.20 6.69
N GLN A 93 13.05 -3.24 7.53
CA GLN A 93 12.42 -3.48 8.84
C GLN A 93 10.99 -4.02 8.72
N SER A 94 10.29 -3.75 7.62
CA SER A 94 8.95 -4.30 7.39
C SER A 94 8.98 -5.77 6.93
N LYS A 95 10.19 -6.30 6.61
CA LYS A 95 10.34 -7.69 6.15
C LYS A 95 10.36 -8.67 7.32
N PHE A 96 9.57 -9.74 7.24
CA PHE A 96 9.51 -10.79 8.25
C PHE A 96 9.44 -12.19 7.64
N ASN A 97 9.67 -13.21 8.48
CA ASN A 97 9.59 -14.60 8.06
C ASN A 97 8.18 -15.14 8.29
N SER A 98 7.40 -15.30 7.25
CA SER A 98 6.06 -15.92 7.30
C SER A 98 6.07 -17.42 6.98
N GLY A 99 7.17 -17.95 6.44
CA GLY A 99 7.25 -19.34 5.99
C GLY A 99 6.47 -19.65 4.70
N CYS A 100 5.93 -18.63 4.01
CA CYS A 100 5.10 -18.86 2.81
C CYS A 100 5.90 -19.24 1.55
N GLY A 101 7.22 -19.08 1.56
CA GLY A 101 8.10 -19.37 0.41
C GLY A 101 8.32 -18.17 -0.52
N TRP A 102 7.88 -17.00 -0.13
CA TRP A 102 8.12 -15.71 -0.81
C TRP A 102 8.48 -14.63 0.21
N PRO A 103 9.16 -13.55 -0.21
CA PRO A 103 9.37 -12.37 0.61
C PRO A 103 8.05 -11.87 1.19
N ALA A 104 8.01 -11.68 2.52
CA ALA A 104 6.84 -11.19 3.23
C ALA A 104 7.15 -9.88 3.95
N PHE A 105 6.25 -8.91 3.81
CA PHE A 105 6.33 -7.59 4.44
C PHE A 105 5.02 -7.27 5.15
N ASP A 106 5.07 -6.48 6.21
CA ASP A 106 3.90 -6.15 7.04
C ASP A 106 3.36 -4.74 6.82
N LYS A 107 4.08 -3.90 6.09
CA LYS A 107 3.72 -2.53 5.73
C LYS A 107 4.59 -2.06 4.56
N CYS A 108 4.13 -1.06 3.84
CA CYS A 108 4.83 -0.48 2.69
C CYS A 108 5.09 1.02 2.91
N TYR A 109 5.88 1.62 2.04
CA TYR A 109 5.96 3.09 1.99
C TYR A 109 4.64 3.67 1.48
N LYS A 110 4.26 4.81 2.06
CA LYS A 110 3.01 5.49 1.77
C LYS A 110 2.84 5.81 0.29
N GLY A 111 1.74 5.33 -0.28
CA GLY A 111 1.45 5.49 -1.70
C GLY A 111 2.34 4.65 -2.64
N ALA A 112 3.18 3.77 -2.12
CA ALA A 112 4.05 2.92 -2.93
C ALA A 112 3.31 1.81 -3.67
N LEU A 113 2.17 1.40 -3.13
CA LEU A 113 1.36 0.29 -3.66
C LEU A 113 -0.03 0.76 -4.05
N ILE A 114 -0.61 0.05 -5.00
CA ILE A 114 -2.03 0.05 -5.32
C ILE A 114 -2.57 -1.37 -5.23
N THR A 115 -3.85 -1.51 -4.93
CA THR A 115 -4.51 -2.80 -4.78
C THR A 115 -5.64 -2.98 -5.77
N GLU A 116 -5.86 -4.23 -6.19
CA GLU A 116 -6.99 -4.63 -7.00
C GLU A 116 -7.53 -5.97 -6.50
N THR A 117 -8.85 -6.13 -6.49
CA THR A 117 -9.46 -7.43 -6.13
C THR A 117 -9.23 -8.43 -7.25
N ASP A 118 -8.55 -9.52 -6.91
CA ASP A 118 -8.30 -10.65 -7.81
C ASP A 118 -9.28 -11.79 -7.50
N MET A 119 -10.15 -12.12 -8.46
CA MET A 119 -11.14 -13.20 -8.38
C MET A 119 -10.71 -14.46 -9.15
N THR A 120 -9.46 -14.56 -9.53
CA THR A 120 -8.93 -15.68 -10.32
C THR A 120 -9.04 -16.99 -9.52
N PHE A 121 -9.38 -18.07 -10.19
CA PHE A 121 -9.60 -19.41 -9.61
C PHE A 121 -10.72 -19.49 -8.57
N GLY A 122 -11.70 -18.58 -8.59
CA GLY A 122 -12.83 -18.57 -7.65
C GLY A 122 -12.48 -18.20 -6.21
N MET A 123 -11.25 -17.74 -5.96
CA MET A 123 -10.81 -17.23 -4.67
C MET A 123 -10.71 -15.71 -4.72
N LYS A 124 -11.23 -15.05 -3.71
CA LYS A 124 -11.06 -13.61 -3.54
C LYS A 124 -9.70 -13.34 -2.90
N ARG A 125 -8.83 -12.68 -3.62
CA ARG A 125 -7.53 -12.22 -3.14
C ARG A 125 -7.39 -10.73 -3.45
N VAL A 126 -6.48 -10.06 -2.75
CA VAL A 126 -6.15 -8.67 -3.03
C VAL A 126 -4.76 -8.65 -3.66
N GLU A 127 -4.72 -8.36 -4.96
CA GLU A 127 -3.48 -8.16 -5.70
C GLU A 127 -2.83 -6.86 -5.26
N ILE A 128 -1.50 -6.86 -5.12
CA ILE A 128 -0.68 -5.67 -4.90
C ILE A 128 0.20 -5.41 -6.11
N MET A 129 0.19 -4.14 -6.52
CA MET A 129 0.96 -3.64 -7.67
C MET A 129 1.75 -2.40 -7.27
N CYS A 130 2.83 -2.14 -8.00
CA CYS A 130 3.61 -0.92 -7.84
C CYS A 130 2.76 0.31 -8.18
N GLY A 131 2.63 1.28 -7.25
CA GLY A 131 1.86 2.52 -7.43
C GLY A 131 2.39 3.43 -8.54
N ALA A 132 3.65 3.24 -8.98
CA ALA A 132 4.26 4.05 -10.01
C ALA A 132 4.14 3.45 -11.42
N CYS A 133 4.15 2.11 -11.59
CA CYS A 133 4.21 1.49 -12.91
C CYS A 133 3.22 0.34 -13.12
N ASP A 134 2.30 0.13 -12.18
CA ASP A 134 1.29 -0.94 -12.16
C ASP A 134 1.89 -2.37 -12.30
N GLY A 135 3.20 -2.54 -12.03
CA GLY A 135 3.85 -3.83 -12.06
C GLY A 135 3.31 -4.74 -10.98
N HIS A 136 2.86 -5.95 -11.35
CA HIS A 136 2.40 -6.96 -10.41
C HIS A 136 3.52 -7.33 -9.43
N LEU A 137 3.25 -7.26 -8.14
CA LEU A 137 4.20 -7.61 -7.10
C LEU A 137 3.82 -8.93 -6.41
N GLY A 138 2.55 -9.15 -6.17
CA GLY A 138 2.03 -10.28 -5.44
C GLY A 138 0.63 -10.05 -4.90
N HIS A 139 0.37 -10.53 -3.67
CA HIS A 139 -0.94 -10.39 -3.01
C HIS A 139 -0.76 -10.02 -1.54
N VAL A 140 -1.74 -9.33 -0.98
CA VAL A 140 -1.83 -9.08 0.46
C VAL A 140 -2.86 -10.03 1.09
N PHE A 141 -2.50 -10.53 2.26
CA PHE A 141 -3.33 -11.38 3.11
C PHE A 141 -3.50 -10.68 4.45
N GLU A 142 -4.72 -10.63 4.94
CA GLU A 142 -5.08 -9.93 6.18
C GLU A 142 -5.46 -10.92 7.27
N ASN A 143 -5.36 -10.46 8.52
CA ASN A 143 -5.84 -11.17 9.71
C ASN A 143 -5.15 -12.53 9.99
N GLU A 144 -3.92 -12.73 9.48
CA GLU A 144 -3.17 -13.96 9.75
C GLU A 144 -2.37 -13.92 11.07
N GLY A 145 -2.26 -12.77 11.74
CA GLY A 145 -1.68 -12.65 13.08
C GLY A 145 -0.15 -12.74 13.16
N PHE A 146 0.58 -12.63 12.05
CA PHE A 146 2.04 -12.68 12.06
C PHE A 146 2.69 -11.43 12.68
N THR A 147 2.07 -10.28 12.49
CA THR A 147 2.58 -8.98 12.90
C THR A 147 1.48 -8.11 13.50
N PRO A 148 1.79 -7.05 14.25
CA PRO A 148 0.79 -6.11 14.78
C PRO A 148 -0.03 -5.40 13.69
N THR A 149 0.48 -5.31 12.46
CA THR A 149 -0.26 -4.73 11.33
C THR A 149 -1.39 -5.62 10.86
N MET A 150 -1.33 -6.93 11.16
CA MET A 150 -2.25 -7.97 10.70
C MET A 150 -2.27 -8.14 9.17
N GLU A 151 -1.26 -7.60 8.47
CA GLU A 151 -1.10 -7.74 7.03
C GLU A 151 0.15 -8.56 6.69
N ARG A 152 0.05 -9.35 5.64
CA ARG A 152 1.18 -10.03 5.02
C ARG A 152 1.16 -9.76 3.52
N HIS A 153 2.04 -8.88 3.08
CA HIS A 153 2.30 -8.65 1.67
C HIS A 153 3.22 -9.75 1.15
N CYS A 154 2.67 -10.71 0.43
CA CYS A 154 3.42 -11.81 -0.17
C CYS A 154 3.89 -11.38 -1.56
N VAL A 155 5.18 -11.10 -1.70
CA VAL A 155 5.78 -10.43 -2.86
C VAL A 155 6.68 -11.40 -3.62
N ASN A 156 6.58 -11.41 -4.96
CA ASN A 156 7.52 -12.16 -5.79
C ASN A 156 8.93 -11.56 -5.68
N SER A 157 9.92 -12.37 -5.38
CA SER A 157 11.32 -11.96 -5.28
C SER A 157 11.82 -11.31 -6.58
N VAL A 158 11.42 -11.87 -7.73
CA VAL A 158 11.81 -11.36 -9.04
C VAL A 158 11.17 -10.04 -9.44
N SER A 159 10.20 -9.53 -8.66
CA SER A 159 9.55 -8.24 -8.91
C SER A 159 10.17 -7.08 -8.14
N VAL A 160 11.09 -7.36 -7.23
CA VAL A 160 11.75 -6.34 -6.39
C VAL A 160 13.27 -6.42 -6.50
N LEU A 161 13.94 -5.34 -6.08
CA LEU A 161 15.39 -5.27 -5.90
C LEU A 161 15.69 -4.69 -4.53
N TYR A 162 16.65 -5.28 -3.83
CA TYR A 162 17.18 -4.71 -2.60
C TYR A 162 18.17 -3.58 -2.90
N LYS A 163 18.12 -2.53 -2.09
CA LYS A 163 19.05 -1.39 -2.08
C LYS A 163 19.56 -1.17 -0.68
N GLU A 164 20.88 -1.02 -0.56
CA GLU A 164 21.52 -0.64 0.70
C GLU A 164 21.19 0.80 1.07
N GLY A 165 21.14 1.08 2.37
CA GLY A 165 20.85 2.41 2.90
C GLY A 165 19.36 2.80 2.84
N PRO A 166 19.02 3.97 3.37
CA PRO A 166 17.66 4.49 3.35
C PRO A 166 17.24 4.89 1.93
N PRO A 167 15.93 5.00 1.66
CA PRO A 167 15.46 5.57 0.40
C PRO A 167 15.96 7.01 0.25
N PRO A 168 16.10 7.53 -0.98
CA PRO A 168 16.63 8.87 -1.25
C PRO A 168 15.92 10.01 -0.51
N THR A 169 14.65 9.80 -0.19
CA THR A 169 13.82 10.71 0.61
C THR A 169 13.24 9.93 1.79
N PRO A 170 13.19 10.51 3.01
CA PRO A 170 12.49 9.88 4.12
C PRO A 170 11.03 9.62 3.76
N LEU A 171 10.61 8.36 3.84
CA LEU A 171 9.26 7.91 3.51
C LEU A 171 8.55 7.40 4.76
N GLU A 172 7.29 7.79 4.91
CA GLU A 172 6.39 7.22 5.92
C GLU A 172 5.96 5.83 5.50
N GLU A 173 5.79 4.93 6.47
CA GLU A 173 5.25 3.58 6.23
C GLU A 173 3.78 3.51 6.61
N GLU A 174 3.01 2.76 5.86
CA GLU A 174 1.58 2.53 6.09
C GLU A 174 1.17 1.09 5.76
N LYS A 175 -0.01 0.70 6.24
CA LYS A 175 -0.72 -0.47 5.76
C LYS A 175 -1.23 -0.23 4.34
N VAL A 176 -1.36 -1.30 3.58
CA VAL A 176 -1.99 -1.21 2.28
C VAL A 176 -3.52 -1.07 2.45
N SER A 177 -4.12 -0.11 1.73
CA SER A 177 -5.59 0.01 1.72
C SER A 177 -6.18 -1.04 0.80
N THR A 178 -6.82 -2.07 1.36
CA THR A 178 -7.44 -3.17 0.58
C THR A 178 -8.85 -2.88 0.09
N GLY A 179 -9.37 -1.67 0.32
CA GLY A 179 -10.70 -1.26 -0.16
C GLY A 179 -11.88 -1.88 0.59
N GLU A 180 -11.67 -2.78 1.55
CA GLU A 180 -12.73 -3.39 2.36
C GLU A 180 -12.90 -2.78 3.76
N GLY A 181 -12.29 -1.64 4.02
CA GLY A 181 -12.38 -0.89 5.29
C GLY A 181 -13.45 0.20 5.31
N GLY A 182 -14.47 0.13 4.47
CA GLY A 182 -15.59 1.07 4.45
C GLY A 182 -16.66 0.84 5.52
N GLY A 183 -16.31 0.28 6.69
CA GLY A 183 -17.24 0.01 7.79
C GLY A 183 -16.79 0.51 9.16
N GLY A 184 -15.73 1.29 9.22
CA GLY A 184 -15.17 1.85 10.46
C GLY A 184 -15.29 3.37 10.51
N MET A 185 -16.50 3.91 10.29
CA MET A 185 -16.78 5.32 10.53
C MET A 185 -17.06 5.55 12.01
N PHE A 186 -16.03 5.45 12.83
CA PHE A 186 -15.91 6.11 14.12
C PHE A 186 -14.42 6.18 14.49
N GLY A 187 -13.68 7.02 13.77
CA GLY A 187 -12.43 7.55 14.29
C GLY A 187 -12.73 8.22 15.62
N ALA A 188 -11.99 7.86 16.66
CA ALA A 188 -12.04 8.48 17.99
C ALA A 188 -11.52 9.93 17.92
N ALA A 189 -12.18 10.76 17.14
CA ALA A 189 -11.96 12.19 17.09
C ALA A 189 -13.30 12.87 17.32
N SER A 190 -13.45 13.49 18.50
CA SER A 190 -14.44 14.50 18.82
C SER A 190 -15.82 14.03 19.30
N TYR A 191 -15.88 13.34 20.44
CA TYR A 191 -17.10 13.32 21.25
C TYR A 191 -17.15 14.32 22.44
N PRO A 192 -16.26 15.32 22.62
CA PRO A 192 -16.44 16.26 23.72
C PRO A 192 -17.69 17.12 23.51
N LEU A 193 -18.04 17.47 22.27
CA LEU A 193 -19.19 18.34 22.00
C LEU A 193 -20.53 17.62 22.18
N MET A 194 -20.61 16.37 21.77
CA MET A 194 -21.86 15.58 21.91
C MET A 194 -22.14 15.22 23.37
N LEU A 195 -21.09 14.90 24.16
CA LEU A 195 -21.24 14.68 25.59
C LEU A 195 -21.60 15.97 26.34
N LEU A 196 -21.09 17.13 25.93
CA LEU A 196 -21.48 18.41 26.50
C LEU A 196 -22.92 18.80 26.16
N VAL A 197 -23.37 18.52 24.93
CA VAL A 197 -24.77 18.74 24.54
C VAL A 197 -25.70 17.78 25.31
N LEU A 198 -25.33 16.52 25.46
CA LEU A 198 -26.12 15.56 26.24
C LEU A 198 -26.16 15.93 27.72
N ALA A 199 -25.05 16.36 28.31
CA ALA A 199 -24.97 16.84 29.68
C ALA A 199 -25.81 18.13 29.88
N TYR A 200 -25.81 19.04 28.90
CA TYR A 200 -26.63 20.26 28.93
C TYR A 200 -28.13 19.94 28.84
N LEU A 201 -28.52 19.00 27.97
CA LEU A 201 -29.92 18.57 27.87
C LEU A 201 -30.41 17.82 29.13
N LEU A 202 -29.57 16.99 29.73
CA LEU A 202 -29.88 16.27 30.96
C LEU A 202 -29.96 17.22 32.16
N SER A 203 -29.12 18.24 32.26
CA SER A 203 -29.19 19.25 33.32
C SER A 203 -30.48 20.09 33.25
N GLY A 204 -30.94 20.40 32.02
CA GLY A 204 -32.21 21.09 31.82
C GLY A 204 -33.43 20.28 32.22
N VAL A 205 -33.38 18.95 32.06
CA VAL A 205 -34.48 18.06 32.47
C VAL A 205 -34.48 17.86 33.99
N VAL A 206 -33.30 17.72 34.60
CA VAL A 206 -33.19 17.57 36.08
C VAL A 206 -33.66 18.82 36.80
N GLY A 207 -33.33 20.00 36.26
CA GLY A 207 -33.82 21.29 36.82
C GLY A 207 -35.36 21.37 36.83
N LYS A 208 -36.01 21.03 35.74
CA LYS A 208 -37.48 21.08 35.64
C LYS A 208 -38.18 20.04 36.53
N VAL A 209 -37.56 18.88 36.75
CA VAL A 209 -38.10 17.85 37.65
C VAL A 209 -37.97 18.29 39.09
N LEU A 210 -36.91 18.92 39.49
CA LEU A 210 -36.71 19.47 40.84
C LEU A 210 -37.71 20.62 41.16
N ASP A 211 -37.95 21.49 40.20
CA ASP A 211 -38.90 22.58 40.34
C ASP A 211 -40.35 22.06 40.47
N PHE A 212 -40.67 20.96 39.79
CA PHE A 212 -41.98 20.30 39.90
C PHE A 212 -42.22 19.66 41.28
N PHE A 213 -41.19 19.06 41.87
CA PHE A 213 -41.29 18.42 43.20
C PHE A 213 -41.18 19.42 44.37
N MET A 214 -40.52 20.58 44.19
CA MET A 214 -40.34 21.58 45.27
C MET A 214 -41.45 22.64 45.23
N GLY A 215 -42.26 22.74 44.20
CA GLY A 215 -43.40 23.70 44.09
C GLY A 215 -44.73 23.20 44.58
N ALA A 216 -44.79 22.02 45.24
CA ALA A 216 -46.01 21.42 45.75
C ALA A 216 -46.00 21.33 47.30
N GLN A 217 -45.74 22.50 47.98
CA GLN A 217 -46.05 22.71 49.39
C GLN A 217 -46.73 24.09 49.55
#